data_e9228f61e26f643331129cf734bb8209
#
_entry.id   e9228f61e26f643331129cf734bb8209
#
_cell.length_a   1.000
_cell.length_b   1.000
_cell.length_c   1.000
_cell.angle_alpha   90.00
_cell.angle_beta   90.00
_cell.angle_gamma   90.00
#
_symmetry.space_group_name_H-M   'P 1'
#
loop_
_entity.id
_entity.type
_entity.pdbx_description
1 polymer ?
#
loop_
_entity_poly.entity_id
_entity_poly.type
_entity_poly.pdbx_seq_one_letter_code
_entity_poly.pdbx_strand_id
1 'polypeptide(L)'
;AKKCGEGGRCNPADIAQRFSKATVKINAAWKLMSPSGGLVYHQYLANRKENGEPLLPGGPNFLPCYVQLNDGTIEPYLTYNGNSSSIAIGGSHSGTGFVVTSSGFILTNRHVGATWRTEYDFPESATAPGLLYGADKRTLLRLGGRYASKWIPAETRQELRDFKGSNDVLEVLFPGNTSPVRANLERWSETHDVALIKINMPEAATQVELFDNYDTIKEGEPVTVLGYPAVTAPVFGLIRSQESAMRGDQYREIPRITVTPGSIGAILRSSEGREKTISTGGDVYQMTINATGPGNSGGPVFDDTGRVIAIYFASRRLDTTRVTLAVPIRYGKELMSLTK
;
A
#
# COMPACT_ATOMS: atom_id res chain seq x y z
N ALA A 1 1.85 12.01 -30.35
CA ALA A 1 2.86 11.55 -29.37
C ALA A 1 4.22 11.52 -30.07
N LYS A 2 5.24 12.21 -29.51
CA LYS A 2 6.62 12.08 -30.02
C LYS A 2 7.03 10.61 -29.90
N LYS A 3 7.49 10.01 -31.00
CA LYS A 3 8.10 8.68 -31.01
C LYS A 3 9.35 8.71 -30.11
N CYS A 4 9.63 7.60 -29.39
CA CYS A 4 10.93 7.39 -28.79
C CYS A 4 12.05 7.56 -29.84
N GLY A 5 13.29 7.82 -29.44
CA GLY A 5 14.41 8.17 -30.32
C GLY A 5 14.65 7.18 -31.49
N GLU A 6 15.71 7.39 -32.25
CA GLU A 6 16.07 6.52 -33.40
C GLU A 6 16.12 5.05 -32.98
N GLY A 7 15.40 4.17 -33.70
CA GLY A 7 15.25 2.74 -33.38
C GLY A 7 14.08 2.40 -32.43
N GLY A 8 13.21 3.36 -32.06
CA GLY A 8 12.01 3.12 -31.25
C GLY A 8 12.27 2.92 -29.75
N ARG A 9 13.51 3.12 -29.26
CA ARG A 9 13.88 3.02 -27.83
C ARG A 9 13.78 4.35 -27.12
N CYS A 10 13.15 4.35 -25.95
CA CYS A 10 13.00 5.49 -25.05
C CYS A 10 14.09 5.46 -23.98
N ASN A 11 14.75 6.59 -23.76
CA ASN A 11 15.53 6.78 -22.54
C ASN A 11 14.61 7.16 -21.35
N PRO A 12 15.11 7.18 -20.12
CA PRO A 12 14.30 7.53 -18.93
C PRO A 12 13.66 8.92 -19.00
N ALA A 13 14.30 9.90 -19.64
CA ALA A 13 13.75 11.25 -19.82
C ALA A 13 12.57 11.25 -20.81
N ASP A 14 12.66 10.48 -21.89
CA ASP A 14 11.57 10.32 -22.84
C ASP A 14 10.34 9.67 -22.19
N ILE A 15 10.56 8.63 -21.38
CA ILE A 15 9.50 7.95 -20.61
C ILE A 15 8.83 8.95 -19.67
N ALA A 16 9.61 9.71 -18.90
CA ALA A 16 9.09 10.73 -18.01
C ALA A 16 8.29 11.80 -18.77
N GLN A 17 8.81 12.33 -19.87
CA GLN A 17 8.12 13.35 -20.65
C GLN A 17 6.76 12.85 -21.19
N ARG A 18 6.67 11.57 -21.57
CA ARG A 18 5.45 10.99 -22.16
C ARG A 18 4.42 10.60 -21.12
N PHE A 19 4.85 10.00 -20.01
CA PHE A 19 3.96 9.28 -19.11
C PHE A 19 3.84 9.87 -17.70
N SER A 20 4.55 10.97 -17.38
CA SER A 20 4.36 11.65 -16.11
C SER A 20 2.90 12.03 -15.86
N LYS A 21 2.20 12.53 -16.87
CA LYS A 21 0.77 12.90 -16.77
C LYS A 21 -0.17 11.70 -16.56
N ALA A 22 0.28 10.49 -16.88
CA ALA A 22 -0.46 9.26 -16.65
C ALA A 22 -0.11 8.61 -15.31
N THR A 23 0.95 9.07 -14.61
CA THR A 23 1.39 8.56 -13.32
C THR A 23 0.95 9.51 -12.21
N VAL A 24 0.25 8.99 -11.23
CA VAL A 24 -0.46 9.78 -10.21
C VAL A 24 -0.01 9.40 -8.81
N LYS A 25 -0.02 10.37 -7.88
CA LYS A 25 0.10 10.12 -6.44
C LYS A 25 -1.26 9.68 -5.91
N ILE A 26 -1.27 8.67 -5.05
CA ILE A 26 -2.47 8.19 -4.35
C ILE A 26 -2.29 8.49 -2.87
N ASN A 27 -3.29 9.14 -2.26
CA ASN A 27 -3.42 9.26 -0.81
C ASN A 27 -4.57 8.35 -0.37
N ALA A 28 -4.31 7.50 0.60
CA ALA A 28 -5.29 6.58 1.14
C ALA A 28 -5.33 6.64 2.67
N ALA A 29 -6.54 6.63 3.22
CA ALA A 29 -6.81 6.36 4.63
C ALA A 29 -7.90 5.31 4.71
N TRP A 30 -7.70 4.29 5.52
CA TRP A 30 -8.60 3.15 5.63
C TRP A 30 -8.89 2.80 7.09
N LYS A 31 -9.98 2.09 7.31
CA LYS A 31 -10.42 1.62 8.62
C LYS A 31 -11.16 0.30 8.52
N LEU A 32 -11.20 -0.45 9.63
CA LEU A 32 -12.13 -1.55 9.80
C LEU A 32 -13.43 -1.03 10.44
N MET A 33 -14.55 -1.44 9.87
CA MET A 33 -15.88 -1.08 10.37
C MET A 33 -16.66 -2.32 10.76
N SER A 34 -17.38 -2.23 11.88
CA SER A 34 -18.33 -3.24 12.32
C SER A 34 -19.58 -3.26 11.42
N PRO A 35 -20.42 -4.31 11.48
CA PRO A 35 -21.69 -4.35 10.74
C PRO A 35 -22.63 -3.18 11.07
N SER A 36 -22.57 -2.64 12.27
CA SER A 36 -23.33 -1.47 12.71
C SER A 36 -22.75 -0.11 12.28
N GLY A 37 -21.62 -0.11 11.55
CA GLY A 37 -20.95 1.10 11.10
C GLY A 37 -19.97 1.74 12.10
N GLY A 38 -19.77 1.13 13.26
CA GLY A 38 -18.76 1.54 14.24
C GLY A 38 -17.35 1.08 13.87
N LEU A 39 -16.33 1.64 14.55
CA LEU A 39 -14.93 1.23 14.35
C LEU A 39 -14.63 -0.10 15.03
N VAL A 40 -13.67 -0.83 14.48
CA VAL A 40 -13.05 -2.00 15.12
C VAL A 40 -11.74 -1.55 15.76
N TYR A 41 -11.51 -1.96 17.00
CA TYR A 41 -10.36 -1.54 17.78
C TYR A 41 -9.47 -2.72 18.15
N HIS A 42 -8.16 -2.48 18.20
CA HIS A 42 -7.22 -3.30 18.95
C HIS A 42 -7.36 -2.93 20.43
N GLN A 43 -7.68 -3.91 21.28
CA GLN A 43 -7.87 -3.69 22.71
C GLN A 43 -6.53 -3.44 23.40
N TYR A 44 -6.50 -2.38 24.22
CA TYR A 44 -5.41 -2.08 25.14
C TYR A 44 -5.97 -1.98 26.55
N LEU A 45 -5.20 -2.40 27.54
CA LEU A 45 -5.57 -2.27 28.96
C LEU A 45 -4.50 -1.50 29.72
N ALA A 46 -4.92 -0.76 30.74
CA ALA A 46 -3.98 -0.07 31.62
C ALA A 46 -3.03 -1.06 32.29
N ASN A 47 -1.75 -0.75 32.32
CA ASN A 47 -0.72 -1.53 33.00
C ASN A 47 -0.79 -1.29 34.53
N ARG A 48 -1.95 -1.61 35.12
CA ARG A 48 -2.20 -1.35 36.56
C ARG A 48 -3.13 -2.40 37.14
N LYS A 49 -2.74 -2.95 38.31
CA LYS A 49 -3.58 -3.79 39.14
C LYS A 49 -4.56 -2.93 39.95
N GLU A 50 -5.54 -3.55 40.60
CA GLU A 50 -6.49 -2.88 41.48
C GLU A 50 -5.81 -2.12 42.66
N ASN A 51 -4.70 -2.64 43.16
CA ASN A 51 -3.91 -2.00 44.21
C ASN A 51 -2.99 -0.85 43.71
N GLY A 52 -3.05 -0.53 42.44
CA GLY A 52 -2.26 0.54 41.81
C GLY A 52 -0.87 0.16 41.30
N GLU A 53 -0.38 -1.04 41.61
CA GLU A 53 0.90 -1.53 41.13
C GLU A 53 0.84 -1.87 39.64
N PRO A 54 1.96 -1.79 38.86
CA PRO A 54 1.97 -2.22 37.50
C PRO A 54 1.74 -3.73 37.37
N LEU A 55 0.94 -4.14 36.39
CA LEU A 55 0.81 -5.54 35.98
C LEU A 55 2.15 -6.07 35.45
N LEU A 56 2.82 -5.27 34.63
CA LEU A 56 4.14 -5.54 34.08
C LEU A 56 5.11 -4.44 34.53
N PRO A 57 5.97 -4.69 35.52
CA PRO A 57 6.97 -3.73 36.00
C PRO A 57 7.91 -3.29 34.85
N GLY A 58 8.12 -1.99 34.72
CA GLY A 58 8.94 -1.43 33.63
C GLY A 58 8.29 -1.44 32.23
N GLY A 59 7.06 -1.92 32.12
CA GLY A 59 6.29 -1.88 30.88
C GLY A 59 5.62 -0.50 30.62
N PRO A 60 5.03 -0.33 29.43
CA PRO A 60 4.32 0.90 29.07
C PRO A 60 3.04 1.08 29.92
N ASN A 61 2.48 2.31 29.90
CA ASN A 61 1.24 2.63 30.65
C ASN A 61 0.02 1.82 30.20
N PHE A 62 -0.02 1.44 28.93
CA PHE A 62 -1.06 0.61 28.36
C PHE A 62 -0.43 -0.60 27.66
N LEU A 63 -0.99 -1.77 27.89
CA LEU A 63 -0.53 -3.04 27.34
C LEU A 63 -1.42 -3.45 26.19
N PRO A 64 -0.85 -3.73 24.99
CA PRO A 64 -1.61 -4.31 23.89
C PRO A 64 -2.11 -5.71 24.25
N CYS A 65 -3.34 -6.03 23.88
CA CYS A 65 -3.96 -7.32 24.14
C CYS A 65 -3.97 -8.17 22.89
N TYR A 66 -3.62 -9.44 23.02
CA TYR A 66 -3.62 -10.43 21.94
C TYR A 66 -4.44 -11.65 22.34
N VAL A 67 -4.90 -12.41 21.36
CA VAL A 67 -5.66 -13.65 21.54
C VAL A 67 -4.91 -14.78 20.85
N GLN A 68 -4.65 -15.88 21.57
CA GLN A 68 -4.18 -17.11 20.97
C GLN A 68 -5.40 -17.96 20.62
N LEU A 69 -5.57 -18.21 19.33
CA LEU A 69 -6.64 -19.05 18.80
C LEU A 69 -6.34 -20.53 19.05
N ASN A 70 -7.35 -21.40 18.86
CA ASN A 70 -7.25 -22.84 19.11
C ASN A 70 -6.18 -23.56 18.26
N ASP A 71 -5.85 -23.00 17.09
CA ASP A 71 -4.78 -23.49 16.22
C ASP A 71 -3.38 -22.95 16.57
N GLY A 72 -3.27 -22.18 17.66
CA GLY A 72 -2.03 -21.56 18.11
C GLY A 72 -1.70 -20.21 17.44
N THR A 73 -2.49 -19.77 16.46
CA THR A 73 -2.32 -18.46 15.83
C THR A 73 -2.57 -17.34 16.84
N ILE A 74 -1.73 -16.31 16.82
CA ILE A 74 -1.90 -15.13 17.68
C ILE A 74 -2.38 -13.97 16.82
N GLU A 75 -3.49 -13.36 17.22
CA GLU A 75 -4.08 -12.20 16.58
C GLU A 75 -4.23 -11.04 17.58
N PRO A 76 -4.33 -9.76 17.13
CA PRO A 76 -4.69 -8.66 18.03
C PRO A 76 -6.07 -8.91 18.63
N TYR A 77 -6.26 -8.64 19.91
CA TYR A 77 -7.58 -8.73 20.54
C TYR A 77 -8.49 -7.65 19.97
N LEU A 78 -9.44 -8.03 19.11
CA LEU A 78 -10.38 -7.12 18.48
C LEU A 78 -11.63 -6.91 19.34
N THR A 79 -12.11 -5.65 19.36
CA THR A 79 -13.35 -5.26 20.03
C THR A 79 -14.08 -4.18 19.24
N TYR A 80 -15.42 -4.15 19.35
CA TYR A 80 -16.26 -3.04 18.87
C TYR A 80 -16.43 -1.95 19.94
N ASN A 81 -16.23 -2.29 21.19
CA ASN A 81 -16.36 -1.39 22.32
C ASN A 81 -14.95 -0.94 22.77
N GLY A 82 -14.37 -0.03 22.01
CA GLY A 82 -13.09 0.58 22.37
C GLY A 82 -13.23 1.41 23.64
N ASN A 83 -12.22 1.33 24.52
CA ASN A 83 -12.03 2.25 25.64
C ASN A 83 -11.07 3.39 25.25
N SER A 84 -10.79 4.32 26.14
CA SER A 84 -9.91 5.46 25.88
C SER A 84 -8.46 5.11 25.51
N SER A 85 -8.05 3.87 25.76
CA SER A 85 -6.71 3.35 25.43
C SER A 85 -6.70 2.45 24.18
N SER A 86 -7.87 2.04 23.68
CA SER A 86 -7.97 1.19 22.47
C SER A 86 -7.61 1.98 21.22
N ILE A 87 -6.94 1.30 20.26
CA ILE A 87 -6.50 1.90 19.00
C ILE A 87 -7.37 1.35 17.87
N ALA A 88 -8.02 2.24 17.13
CA ALA A 88 -8.79 1.85 15.95
C ALA A 88 -7.89 1.19 14.91
N ILE A 89 -8.35 0.06 14.35
CA ILE A 89 -7.65 -0.62 13.25
C ILE A 89 -7.86 0.18 11.97
N GLY A 90 -6.77 0.66 11.44
CA GLY A 90 -6.75 1.48 10.24
C GLY A 90 -5.39 2.14 10.07
N GLY A 91 -5.29 3.05 9.12
CA GLY A 91 -4.08 3.81 8.87
C GLY A 91 -4.20 4.71 7.65
N SER A 92 -3.18 5.55 7.47
CA SER A 92 -3.06 6.41 6.30
C SER A 92 -1.68 6.24 5.67
N HIS A 93 -1.63 6.30 4.35
CA HIS A 93 -0.38 6.18 3.60
C HIS A 93 -0.53 6.84 2.23
N SER A 94 0.57 6.93 1.52
CA SER A 94 0.58 7.33 0.12
C SER A 94 1.21 6.27 -0.76
N GLY A 95 0.81 6.25 -2.01
CA GLY A 95 1.33 5.38 -3.04
C GLY A 95 1.35 6.06 -4.40
N THR A 96 1.64 5.27 -5.40
CA THR A 96 1.63 5.65 -6.80
C THR A 96 0.61 4.80 -7.56
N GLY A 97 0.06 5.32 -8.62
CA GLY A 97 -0.75 4.58 -9.58
C GLY A 97 -0.54 5.12 -10.98
N PHE A 98 -1.12 4.46 -11.96
CA PHE A 98 -1.04 4.92 -13.35
C PHE A 98 -2.32 4.64 -14.11
N VAL A 99 -2.68 5.59 -14.95
CA VAL A 99 -3.92 5.56 -15.76
C VAL A 99 -3.78 4.54 -16.88
N VAL A 100 -4.68 3.57 -16.93
CA VAL A 100 -4.67 2.46 -17.89
C VAL A 100 -5.79 2.55 -18.93
N THR A 101 -6.79 3.42 -18.71
CA THR A 101 -7.84 3.72 -19.69
C THR A 101 -8.16 5.20 -19.74
N SER A 102 -8.58 5.69 -20.88
CA SER A 102 -9.05 7.09 -21.04
C SER A 102 -10.28 7.40 -20.17
N SER A 103 -11.03 6.39 -19.75
CA SER A 103 -12.19 6.54 -18.86
C SER A 103 -11.82 6.69 -17.38
N GLY A 104 -10.53 6.63 -17.00
CA GLY A 104 -10.05 6.90 -15.65
C GLY A 104 -9.86 5.68 -14.76
N PHE A 105 -9.68 4.47 -15.30
CA PHE A 105 -9.18 3.35 -14.53
C PHE A 105 -7.68 3.50 -14.27
N ILE A 106 -7.26 3.18 -13.05
CA ILE A 106 -5.89 3.32 -12.55
C ILE A 106 -5.49 2.01 -11.88
N LEU A 107 -4.34 1.45 -12.29
CA LEU A 107 -3.71 0.34 -11.59
C LEU A 107 -2.78 0.86 -10.50
N THR A 108 -2.76 0.13 -9.38
CA THR A 108 -1.88 0.34 -8.23
C THR A 108 -1.68 -0.98 -7.48
N ASN A 109 -0.99 -0.98 -6.34
CA ASN A 109 -0.91 -2.15 -5.49
C ASN A 109 -2.15 -2.36 -4.63
N ARG A 110 -2.41 -3.62 -4.23
CA ARG A 110 -3.46 -3.97 -3.29
C ARG A 110 -3.23 -3.34 -1.92
N HIS A 111 -1.97 -3.32 -1.43
CA HIS A 111 -1.65 -2.69 -0.16
C HIS A 111 -1.82 -1.15 -0.18
N VAL A 112 -1.94 -0.52 -1.37
CA VAL A 112 -2.28 0.90 -1.51
C VAL A 112 -3.79 1.10 -1.56
N GLY A 113 -4.51 0.32 -2.39
CA GLY A 113 -5.95 0.53 -2.62
C GLY A 113 -6.87 -0.23 -1.66
N ALA A 114 -6.42 -1.36 -1.11
CA ALA A 114 -7.18 -2.27 -0.24
C ALA A 114 -6.32 -2.80 0.91
N THR A 115 -5.76 -1.90 1.71
CA THR A 115 -4.74 -2.18 2.73
C THR A 115 -5.16 -3.22 3.76
N TRP A 116 -6.44 -3.32 4.10
CA TRP A 116 -6.96 -4.36 5.01
C TRP A 116 -6.83 -5.80 4.48
N ARG A 117 -6.46 -5.97 3.22
CA ARG A 117 -6.16 -7.25 2.56
C ARG A 117 -4.67 -7.57 2.54
N THR A 118 -3.87 -6.81 3.28
CA THR A 118 -2.43 -7.01 3.39
C THR A 118 -2.01 -7.04 4.85
N GLU A 119 -0.76 -7.40 5.11
CA GLU A 119 -0.19 -7.42 6.44
C GLU A 119 -0.37 -6.06 7.12
N TYR A 120 -0.90 -6.07 8.35
CA TYR A 120 -1.15 -4.86 9.12
C TYR A 120 0.16 -4.33 9.70
N ASP A 121 0.40 -3.05 9.48
CA ASP A 121 1.52 -2.34 10.08
C ASP A 121 1.12 -1.89 11.49
N PHE A 122 1.53 -2.67 12.48
CA PHE A 122 1.21 -2.40 13.87
C PHE A 122 1.90 -1.12 14.36
N PRO A 123 1.20 -0.27 15.14
CA PRO A 123 1.84 0.87 15.78
C PRO A 123 2.93 0.40 16.75
N GLU A 124 3.92 1.24 17.01
CA GLU A 124 5.06 0.93 17.90
C GLU A 124 4.60 0.41 19.26
N SER A 125 3.51 0.96 19.82
CA SER A 125 2.92 0.50 21.06
C SER A 125 2.50 -0.98 21.05
N ALA A 126 2.12 -1.52 19.90
CA ALA A 126 1.74 -2.93 19.75
C ALA A 126 2.95 -3.87 19.69
N THR A 127 4.16 -3.37 19.43
CA THR A 127 5.40 -4.16 19.47
C THR A 127 5.99 -4.28 20.88
N ALA A 128 5.46 -3.55 21.86
CA ALA A 128 5.81 -3.66 23.27
C ALA A 128 5.27 -4.96 23.89
N PRO A 129 5.80 -5.37 25.06
CA PRO A 129 5.20 -6.43 25.84
C PRO A 129 3.73 -6.17 26.14
N GLY A 130 2.89 -7.20 26.10
CA GLY A 130 1.45 -7.10 26.24
C GLY A 130 0.81 -8.26 26.97
N LEU A 131 -0.49 -8.40 26.83
CA LEU A 131 -1.31 -9.44 27.46
C LEU A 131 -1.73 -10.45 26.40
N LEU A 132 -1.52 -11.74 26.66
CA LEU A 132 -1.96 -12.82 25.80
C LEU A 132 -3.12 -13.58 26.44
N TYR A 133 -4.27 -13.56 25.78
CA TYR A 133 -5.49 -14.23 26.19
C TYR A 133 -5.72 -15.53 25.40
N GLY A 134 -6.46 -16.47 25.98
CA GLY A 134 -7.02 -17.61 25.25
C GLY A 134 -8.11 -17.19 24.25
N ALA A 135 -8.54 -18.14 23.43
CA ALA A 135 -9.58 -17.93 22.40
C ALA A 135 -10.92 -17.41 22.99
N ASP A 136 -11.20 -17.72 24.27
CA ASP A 136 -12.35 -17.21 25.03
C ASP A 136 -12.28 -15.71 25.35
N LYS A 137 -11.14 -15.08 25.12
CA LYS A 137 -10.84 -13.67 25.44
C LYS A 137 -11.01 -13.30 26.92
N ARG A 138 -11.10 -14.27 27.81
CA ARG A 138 -11.30 -14.10 29.26
C ARG A 138 -10.12 -14.62 30.05
N THR A 139 -9.56 -15.74 29.64
CA THR A 139 -8.44 -16.40 30.33
C THR A 139 -7.13 -15.77 29.92
N LEU A 140 -6.44 -15.10 30.86
CA LEU A 140 -5.09 -14.58 30.64
C LEU A 140 -4.09 -15.76 30.66
N LEU A 141 -3.44 -16.01 29.52
CA LEU A 141 -2.46 -17.08 29.35
C LEU A 141 -1.05 -16.63 29.73
N ARG A 142 -0.69 -15.40 29.38
CA ARG A 142 0.63 -14.83 29.61
C ARG A 142 0.59 -13.34 29.90
N LEU A 143 1.56 -12.90 30.69
CA LEU A 143 1.87 -11.50 30.98
C LEU A 143 3.30 -11.22 30.51
N GLY A 144 3.50 -10.19 29.70
CA GLY A 144 4.78 -9.85 29.09
C GLY A 144 4.97 -10.48 27.71
N GLY A 145 6.18 -10.42 27.18
CA GLY A 145 6.46 -10.86 25.79
C GLY A 145 6.12 -9.80 24.74
N ARG A 146 6.35 -10.16 23.47
CA ARG A 146 5.99 -9.36 22.29
C ARG A 146 5.20 -10.26 21.37
N TYR A 147 3.94 -9.89 21.12
CA TYR A 147 3.00 -10.74 20.39
C TYR A 147 2.61 -10.20 19.03
N ALA A 148 2.95 -8.93 18.69
CA ALA A 148 2.72 -8.38 17.37
C ALA A 148 3.39 -9.26 16.32
N SER A 149 2.60 -9.81 15.42
CA SER A 149 3.01 -10.72 14.35
C SER A 149 2.36 -10.30 13.05
N LYS A 150 2.76 -10.96 11.96
CA LYS A 150 2.11 -10.81 10.67
C LYS A 150 0.63 -11.20 10.78
N TRP A 151 -0.22 -10.20 10.57
CA TRP A 151 -1.66 -10.36 10.64
C TRP A 151 -2.31 -9.57 9.49
N ILE A 152 -3.23 -10.20 8.79
CA ILE A 152 -4.01 -9.56 7.72
C ILE A 152 -5.42 -9.34 8.25
N PRO A 153 -5.88 -8.08 8.37
CA PRO A 153 -7.19 -7.78 8.95
C PRO A 153 -8.35 -8.56 8.33
N ALA A 154 -8.38 -8.67 7.02
CA ALA A 154 -9.44 -9.39 6.31
C ALA A 154 -9.43 -10.93 6.51
N GLU A 155 -8.35 -11.48 7.04
CA GLU A 155 -8.17 -12.93 7.26
C GLU A 155 -8.32 -13.32 8.74
N THR A 156 -8.77 -12.41 9.61
CA THR A 156 -8.96 -12.73 11.04
C THR A 156 -9.90 -13.92 11.22
N ARG A 157 -9.58 -14.75 12.20
CA ARG A 157 -10.33 -15.96 12.55
C ARG A 157 -11.11 -15.80 13.86
N GLN A 158 -11.05 -14.62 14.48
CA GLN A 158 -11.86 -14.33 15.67
C GLN A 158 -13.35 -14.32 15.31
N GLU A 159 -14.22 -14.54 16.31
CA GLU A 159 -15.69 -14.57 16.14
C GLU A 159 -16.28 -13.27 15.59
N LEU A 160 -15.57 -12.14 15.72
CA LEU A 160 -15.93 -10.87 15.10
C LEU A 160 -15.64 -10.87 13.59
N ARG A 161 -16.36 -11.70 12.80
CA ARG A 161 -16.06 -11.92 11.38
C ARG A 161 -16.71 -10.95 10.41
N ASP A 162 -17.72 -10.20 10.86
CA ASP A 162 -18.58 -9.42 9.96
C ASP A 162 -18.10 -7.99 9.71
N PHE A 163 -16.87 -7.66 10.07
CA PHE A 163 -16.32 -6.34 9.78
C PHE A 163 -15.83 -6.22 8.34
N LYS A 164 -15.83 -5.00 7.84
CA LYS A 164 -15.40 -4.67 6.49
C LYS A 164 -14.30 -3.62 6.52
N GLY A 165 -13.26 -3.85 5.72
CA GLY A 165 -12.29 -2.79 5.40
C GLY A 165 -12.92 -1.78 4.45
N SER A 166 -12.66 -0.51 4.68
CA SER A 166 -13.19 0.58 3.87
C SER A 166 -12.16 1.71 3.78
N ASN A 167 -12.03 2.31 2.59
CA ASN A 167 -11.30 3.55 2.44
C ASN A 167 -12.18 4.72 2.90
N ASP A 168 -11.69 5.47 3.87
CA ASP A 168 -12.27 6.74 4.31
C ASP A 168 -11.84 7.86 3.37
N VAL A 169 -10.56 7.80 2.96
CA VAL A 169 -9.97 8.63 1.92
C VAL A 169 -9.34 7.71 0.88
N LEU A 170 -9.67 7.94 -0.37
CA LEU A 170 -8.94 7.40 -1.52
C LEU A 170 -8.95 8.49 -2.59
N GLU A 171 -7.81 9.14 -2.77
CA GLU A 171 -7.68 10.32 -3.61
C GLU A 171 -6.46 10.21 -4.51
N VAL A 172 -6.60 10.77 -5.69
CA VAL A 172 -5.58 10.80 -6.74
C VAL A 172 -5.17 12.24 -7.00
N LEU A 173 -3.87 12.49 -6.99
CA LEU A 173 -3.29 13.78 -7.37
C LEU A 173 -2.46 13.59 -8.64
N PHE A 174 -2.78 14.39 -9.65
CA PHE A 174 -1.99 14.46 -10.88
C PHE A 174 -0.74 15.34 -10.71
N PRO A 175 0.34 15.10 -11.45
CA PRO A 175 1.55 15.90 -11.37
C PRO A 175 1.28 17.39 -11.55
N GLY A 176 1.85 18.20 -10.68
CA GLY A 176 1.69 19.66 -10.72
C GLY A 176 0.30 20.18 -10.32
N ASN A 177 -0.64 19.31 -9.95
CA ASN A 177 -1.97 19.70 -9.50
C ASN A 177 -2.08 19.58 -7.98
N THR A 178 -2.71 20.55 -7.34
CA THR A 178 -2.95 20.60 -5.89
C THR A 178 -4.36 20.15 -5.50
N SER A 179 -5.24 19.90 -6.47
CA SER A 179 -6.62 19.49 -6.24
C SER A 179 -6.74 17.97 -6.38
N PRO A 180 -7.03 17.24 -5.28
CA PRO A 180 -7.21 15.82 -5.32
C PRO A 180 -8.52 15.45 -6.06
N VAL A 181 -8.50 14.34 -6.75
CA VAL A 181 -9.66 13.71 -7.38
C VAL A 181 -10.04 12.48 -6.57
N ARG A 182 -11.27 12.41 -6.09
CA ARG A 182 -11.75 11.22 -5.37
C ARG A 182 -11.76 10.00 -6.26
N ALA A 183 -11.28 8.89 -5.72
CA ALA A 183 -11.28 7.59 -6.38
C ALA A 183 -12.17 6.58 -5.63
N ASN A 184 -12.66 5.59 -6.37
CA ASN A 184 -13.32 4.42 -5.81
C ASN A 184 -12.45 3.20 -6.05
N LEU A 185 -12.38 2.31 -5.06
CA LEU A 185 -11.79 0.99 -5.21
C LEU A 185 -12.77 0.12 -5.99
N GLU A 186 -12.37 -0.32 -7.18
CA GLU A 186 -13.21 -1.19 -8.03
C GLU A 186 -12.95 -2.66 -7.74
N ARG A 187 -11.67 -3.04 -7.72
CA ARG A 187 -11.25 -4.43 -7.54
C ARG A 187 -9.86 -4.53 -6.95
N TRP A 188 -9.58 -5.68 -6.37
CA TRP A 188 -8.23 -6.10 -5.98
C TRP A 188 -8.03 -7.58 -6.33
N SER A 189 -6.79 -7.99 -6.50
CA SER A 189 -6.45 -9.40 -6.66
C SER A 189 -6.31 -10.06 -5.29
N GLU A 190 -6.90 -11.24 -5.12
CA GLU A 190 -6.73 -12.02 -3.87
C GLU A 190 -5.33 -12.64 -3.78
N THR A 191 -4.70 -12.94 -4.92
CA THR A 191 -3.42 -13.64 -4.98
C THR A 191 -2.23 -12.72 -5.20
N HIS A 192 -2.41 -11.59 -5.90
CA HIS A 192 -1.34 -10.68 -6.28
C HIS A 192 -1.51 -9.31 -5.62
N ASP A 193 -0.41 -8.61 -5.41
CA ASP A 193 -0.44 -7.26 -4.84
C ASP A 193 -0.82 -6.20 -5.89
N VAL A 194 -2.02 -6.33 -6.44
CA VAL A 194 -2.58 -5.45 -7.48
C VAL A 194 -3.99 -5.04 -7.12
N ALA A 195 -4.31 -3.77 -7.34
CA ALA A 195 -5.65 -3.20 -7.22
C ALA A 195 -5.98 -2.30 -8.41
N LEU A 196 -7.27 -2.20 -8.70
CA LEU A 196 -7.85 -1.32 -9.70
C LEU A 196 -8.74 -0.30 -9.02
N ILE A 197 -8.44 0.97 -9.22
CA ILE A 197 -9.25 2.09 -8.74
C ILE A 197 -9.81 2.89 -9.91
N LYS A 198 -10.86 3.66 -9.68
CA LYS A 198 -11.58 4.42 -10.69
C LYS A 198 -11.75 5.86 -10.24
N ILE A 199 -11.46 6.80 -11.12
CA ILE A 199 -11.77 8.21 -10.95
C ILE A 199 -12.73 8.70 -12.03
N ASN A 200 -13.52 9.71 -11.71
CA ASN A 200 -14.31 10.41 -12.71
C ASN A 200 -13.41 11.46 -13.37
N MET A 201 -13.10 11.25 -14.65
CA MET A 201 -12.29 12.17 -15.43
C MET A 201 -13.18 13.21 -16.11
N PRO A 202 -12.90 14.51 -15.95
CA PRO A 202 -13.60 15.56 -16.68
C PRO A 202 -13.23 15.58 -18.18
N GLU A 203 -12.03 15.11 -18.52
CA GLU A 203 -11.48 15.02 -19.88
C GLU A 203 -10.74 13.69 -20.04
N ALA A 204 -10.52 13.27 -21.31
CA ALA A 204 -9.80 12.04 -21.61
C ALA A 204 -8.35 12.11 -21.07
N ALA A 205 -8.02 11.23 -20.13
CA ALA A 205 -6.68 11.17 -19.53
C ALA A 205 -5.65 10.57 -20.50
N THR A 206 -4.41 11.05 -20.39
CA THR A 206 -3.28 10.31 -20.95
C THR A 206 -3.20 8.96 -20.25
N GLN A 207 -3.14 7.88 -21.02
CA GLN A 207 -3.00 6.51 -20.51
C GLN A 207 -1.66 5.91 -20.91
N VAL A 208 -1.21 4.92 -20.16
CA VAL A 208 -0.03 4.12 -20.51
C VAL A 208 -0.41 2.96 -21.44
N GLU A 209 0.58 2.45 -22.17
CA GLU A 209 0.47 1.20 -22.92
C GLU A 209 0.98 0.05 -22.06
N LEU A 210 0.21 -1.04 -21.97
CA LEU A 210 0.58 -2.22 -21.20
C LEU A 210 1.24 -3.26 -22.11
N PHE A 211 2.31 -3.86 -21.62
CA PHE A 211 3.04 -4.90 -22.36
C PHE A 211 2.24 -6.21 -22.43
N ASP A 212 2.33 -6.95 -23.52
CA ASP A 212 1.55 -8.16 -23.77
C ASP A 212 2.37 -9.45 -23.90
N ASN A 213 3.63 -9.34 -24.34
CA ASN A 213 4.44 -10.52 -24.64
C ASN A 213 5.40 -10.85 -23.47
N TYR A 214 4.85 -11.29 -22.34
CA TYR A 214 5.57 -11.50 -21.07
C TYR A 214 6.73 -12.49 -21.17
N ASP A 215 6.65 -13.45 -22.08
CA ASP A 215 7.69 -14.49 -22.24
C ASP A 215 8.97 -13.97 -22.92
N THR A 216 8.89 -12.77 -23.51
CA THR A 216 10.07 -12.15 -24.14
C THR A 216 10.88 -11.29 -23.19
N ILE A 217 10.37 -11.00 -22.00
CA ILE A 217 11.08 -10.21 -20.99
C ILE A 217 12.26 -11.01 -20.46
N LYS A 218 13.45 -10.38 -20.42
CA LYS A 218 14.71 -11.00 -20.02
C LYS A 218 15.39 -10.25 -18.90
N GLU A 219 16.17 -11.00 -18.14
CA GLU A 219 17.11 -10.43 -17.17
C GLU A 219 18.15 -9.56 -17.89
N GLY A 220 18.55 -8.46 -17.25
CA GLY A 220 19.44 -7.46 -17.82
C GLY A 220 18.76 -6.36 -18.64
N GLU A 221 17.48 -6.52 -19.00
CA GLU A 221 16.76 -5.49 -19.76
C GLU A 221 16.61 -4.20 -18.95
N PRO A 222 16.80 -3.01 -19.58
CA PRO A 222 16.66 -1.73 -18.91
C PRO A 222 15.21 -1.45 -18.56
N VAL A 223 14.99 -0.86 -17.40
CA VAL A 223 13.68 -0.42 -16.94
C VAL A 223 13.71 0.98 -16.37
N THR A 224 12.56 1.65 -16.38
CA THR A 224 12.37 2.96 -15.74
C THR A 224 11.12 2.93 -14.88
N VAL A 225 11.25 3.29 -13.60
CA VAL A 225 10.13 3.45 -12.67
C VAL A 225 9.78 4.93 -12.55
N LEU A 226 8.49 5.23 -12.65
CA LEU A 226 7.93 6.53 -12.30
C LEU A 226 7.15 6.42 -11.00
N GLY A 227 7.31 7.40 -10.08
CA GLY A 227 6.56 7.36 -8.83
C GLY A 227 6.76 8.57 -7.93
N TYR A 228 6.20 8.49 -6.72
CA TYR A 228 6.19 9.57 -5.73
C TYR A 228 6.78 9.08 -4.39
N PRO A 229 8.11 8.84 -4.32
CA PRO A 229 8.73 8.35 -3.10
C PRO A 229 8.65 9.37 -1.97
N ALA A 230 8.30 8.93 -0.78
CA ALA A 230 8.18 9.78 0.41
C ALA A 230 9.50 10.41 0.85
N VAL A 231 10.63 9.89 0.38
CA VAL A 231 11.98 10.46 0.64
C VAL A 231 12.27 11.72 -0.19
N THR A 232 11.46 12.01 -1.21
CA THR A 232 11.58 13.25 -1.98
C THR A 232 10.99 14.39 -1.17
N ALA A 233 11.77 15.46 -0.97
CA ALA A 233 11.28 16.63 -0.26
C ALA A 233 10.01 17.18 -0.92
N PRO A 234 8.91 17.35 -0.14
CA PRO A 234 7.66 17.86 -0.69
C PRO A 234 7.83 19.31 -1.19
N VAL A 235 7.19 19.61 -2.31
CA VAL A 235 7.06 20.98 -2.82
C VAL A 235 5.67 21.46 -2.45
N PHE A 236 5.57 22.64 -1.85
CA PHE A 236 4.28 23.23 -1.47
C PHE A 236 3.96 24.43 -2.33
N GLY A 237 2.73 24.48 -2.80
CA GLY A 237 2.14 25.64 -3.45
C GLY A 237 1.30 26.44 -2.47
N LEU A 238 1.41 27.78 -2.54
CA LEU A 238 0.56 28.70 -1.81
C LEU A 238 -0.77 28.83 -2.55
N ILE A 239 -1.87 28.46 -1.90
CA ILE A 239 -3.23 28.68 -2.41
C ILE A 239 -3.90 29.74 -1.57
N ARG A 240 -4.28 30.86 -2.21
CA ARG A 240 -5.13 31.86 -1.59
C ARG A 240 -6.58 31.43 -1.71
N SER A 241 -7.25 31.23 -0.57
CA SER A 241 -8.69 31.04 -0.56
C SER A 241 -9.38 32.34 -1.02
N GLN A 242 -10.29 32.20 -1.98
CA GLN A 242 -11.17 33.30 -2.40
C GLN A 242 -12.42 33.40 -1.50
N GLU A 243 -12.63 32.47 -0.59
CA GLU A 243 -13.75 32.49 0.35
C GLU A 243 -13.42 33.39 1.54
N SER A 244 -14.25 34.37 1.79
CA SER A 244 -14.08 35.36 2.86
C SER A 244 -14.08 34.79 4.28
N ALA A 245 -14.56 33.55 4.47
CA ALA A 245 -14.59 32.84 5.74
C ALA A 245 -13.26 32.10 6.05
N MET A 246 -12.43 31.81 5.03
CA MET A 246 -11.10 31.19 5.19
C MET A 246 -10.00 32.22 4.85
N ARG A 247 -9.78 33.16 5.75
CA ARG A 247 -8.67 34.09 5.63
C ARG A 247 -7.38 33.43 6.07
N GLY A 248 -6.56 33.02 5.11
CA GLY A 248 -5.21 32.51 5.34
C GLY A 248 -4.65 31.82 4.12
N ASP A 249 -3.34 31.93 3.98
CA ASP A 249 -2.60 31.21 2.96
C ASP A 249 -2.60 29.72 3.32
N GLN A 250 -3.07 28.86 2.41
CA GLN A 250 -3.02 27.41 2.58
C GLN A 250 -1.87 26.85 1.75
N TYR A 251 -1.00 26.11 2.41
CA TYR A 251 0.06 25.36 1.73
C TYR A 251 -0.49 23.98 1.32
N ARG A 252 -0.43 23.67 0.03
CA ARG A 252 -0.76 22.33 -0.47
C ARG A 252 0.42 21.73 -1.18
N GLU A 253 0.62 20.44 -0.95
CA GLU A 253 1.66 19.68 -1.62
C GLU A 253 1.38 19.64 -3.13
N ILE A 254 2.42 19.95 -3.92
CA ILE A 254 2.43 19.78 -5.38
C ILE A 254 3.16 18.46 -5.65
N PRO A 255 2.46 17.40 -6.11
CA PRO A 255 3.09 16.12 -6.40
C PRO A 255 4.16 16.28 -7.49
N ARG A 256 5.38 15.85 -7.17
CA ARG A 256 6.50 15.84 -8.09
C ARG A 256 6.95 14.41 -8.35
N ILE A 257 6.91 14.00 -9.60
CA ILE A 257 7.31 12.66 -10.01
C ILE A 257 8.81 12.47 -9.92
N THR A 258 9.23 11.29 -9.51
CA THR A 258 10.62 10.84 -9.54
C THR A 258 10.80 9.80 -10.63
N VAL A 259 11.91 9.92 -11.38
CA VAL A 259 12.29 9.02 -12.47
C VAL A 259 13.47 8.19 -11.99
N THR A 260 13.30 6.87 -11.97
CA THR A 260 14.34 5.98 -11.44
C THR A 260 14.68 4.89 -12.46
N PRO A 261 15.83 4.98 -13.14
CA PRO A 261 16.30 3.97 -14.06
C PRO A 261 16.92 2.76 -13.34
N GLY A 262 16.91 1.61 -14.01
CA GLY A 262 17.54 0.39 -13.54
C GLY A 262 17.45 -0.72 -14.58
N SER A 263 17.54 -1.97 -14.14
CA SER A 263 17.37 -3.15 -14.99
C SER A 263 16.67 -4.28 -14.23
N ILE A 264 16.17 -5.27 -14.97
CA ILE A 264 15.67 -6.52 -14.40
C ILE A 264 16.90 -7.34 -13.96
N GLY A 265 17.04 -7.56 -12.66
CA GLY A 265 18.14 -8.35 -12.10
C GLY A 265 17.86 -9.85 -12.09
N ALA A 266 16.60 -10.24 -11.83
CA ALA A 266 16.15 -11.63 -11.87
C ALA A 266 14.64 -11.72 -12.09
N ILE A 267 14.20 -12.82 -12.72
CA ILE A 267 12.79 -13.18 -12.88
C ILE A 267 12.51 -14.39 -11.98
N LEU A 268 11.81 -14.13 -10.86
CA LEU A 268 11.47 -15.15 -9.88
C LEU A 268 10.14 -15.81 -10.27
N ARG A 269 10.19 -17.06 -10.73
CA ARG A 269 9.01 -17.81 -11.17
C ARG A 269 8.29 -18.46 -9.97
N SER A 270 6.96 -18.48 -10.01
CA SER A 270 6.15 -19.09 -8.94
C SER A 270 6.30 -20.60 -8.81
N SER A 271 6.69 -21.28 -9.91
CA SER A 271 6.91 -22.73 -9.97
C SER A 271 8.18 -23.22 -9.24
N GLU A 272 9.05 -22.31 -8.81
CA GLU A 272 10.34 -22.66 -8.19
C GLU A 272 10.25 -22.94 -6.67
N GLY A 273 9.06 -23.29 -6.15
CA GLY A 273 8.85 -23.78 -4.78
C GLY A 273 9.17 -22.76 -3.68
N ARG A 274 9.22 -21.49 -4.00
CA ARG A 274 9.49 -20.45 -3.01
C ARG A 274 8.23 -20.16 -2.20
N GLU A 275 8.36 -20.27 -0.88
CA GLU A 275 7.35 -19.79 0.06
C GLU A 275 6.88 -18.39 -0.34
N LYS A 276 5.59 -18.11 -0.11
CA LYS A 276 4.92 -16.82 -0.36
C LYS A 276 5.81 -15.65 0.05
N THR A 277 6.62 -15.18 -0.88
CA THR A 277 7.49 -14.06 -0.63
C THR A 277 6.66 -12.80 -0.74
N ILE A 278 6.25 -12.26 0.40
CA ILE A 278 5.54 -10.98 0.51
C ILE A 278 4.24 -10.91 -0.32
N SER A 279 3.14 -11.42 0.20
CA SER A 279 1.75 -11.20 -0.26
C SER A 279 1.43 -11.46 -1.75
N THR A 280 2.33 -12.07 -2.52
CA THR A 280 2.06 -12.38 -3.93
C THR A 280 2.31 -13.84 -4.24
N GLY A 281 1.29 -14.52 -4.72
CA GLY A 281 1.34 -15.94 -5.11
C GLY A 281 1.80 -16.18 -6.55
N GLY A 282 2.53 -15.24 -7.20
CA GLY A 282 2.90 -15.34 -8.61
C GLY A 282 4.37 -15.03 -8.88
N ASP A 283 4.71 -14.86 -10.16
CA ASP A 283 6.03 -14.40 -10.57
C ASP A 283 6.32 -13.00 -10.04
N VAL A 284 7.59 -12.71 -9.81
CA VAL A 284 8.09 -11.41 -9.34
C VAL A 284 9.33 -11.04 -10.11
N TYR A 285 9.43 -9.80 -10.55
CA TYR A 285 10.66 -9.24 -11.11
C TYR A 285 11.48 -8.60 -9.99
N GLN A 286 12.70 -9.07 -9.80
CA GLN A 286 13.69 -8.42 -8.98
C GLN A 286 14.45 -7.41 -9.84
N MET A 287 14.50 -6.18 -9.39
CA MET A 287 15.13 -5.08 -10.13
C MET A 287 16.35 -4.54 -9.41
N THR A 288 17.35 -4.07 -10.17
CA THR A 288 18.56 -3.41 -9.67
C THR A 288 18.35 -1.90 -9.58
N ILE A 289 17.41 -1.48 -8.74
CA ILE A 289 17.05 -0.08 -8.54
C ILE A 289 17.31 0.33 -7.10
N ASN A 290 18.10 1.39 -6.86
CA ASN A 290 18.53 1.80 -5.53
C ASN A 290 17.73 2.96 -4.90
N ALA A 291 17.04 3.74 -5.70
CA ALA A 291 16.42 5.01 -5.25
C ALA A 291 14.90 4.89 -5.07
N THR A 292 14.43 3.79 -4.48
CA THR A 292 13.02 3.56 -4.26
C THR A 292 12.71 3.44 -2.76
N GLY A 293 11.51 3.86 -2.36
CA GLY A 293 11.07 3.84 -0.96
C GLY A 293 9.55 3.82 -0.86
N PRO A 294 9.01 3.93 0.37
CA PRO A 294 7.58 4.14 0.57
C PRO A 294 7.05 5.25 -0.33
N GLY A 295 5.84 5.10 -0.87
CA GLY A 295 5.23 6.03 -1.82
C GLY A 295 5.41 5.65 -3.30
N ASN A 296 6.45 4.91 -3.68
CA ASN A 296 6.59 4.37 -5.05
C ASN A 296 5.69 3.14 -5.30
N SER A 297 5.21 2.48 -4.27
CA SER A 297 4.29 1.34 -4.38
C SER A 297 3.12 1.64 -5.30
N GLY A 298 2.89 0.78 -6.29
CA GLY A 298 1.89 0.96 -7.34
C GLY A 298 2.40 1.72 -8.57
N GLY A 299 3.65 2.17 -8.58
CA GLY A 299 4.24 2.88 -9.72
C GLY A 299 4.50 1.98 -10.92
N PRO A 300 4.34 2.51 -12.16
CA PRO A 300 4.60 1.77 -13.38
C PRO A 300 6.10 1.54 -13.59
N VAL A 301 6.44 0.33 -14.01
CA VAL A 301 7.77 -0.06 -14.46
C VAL A 301 7.72 -0.18 -15.98
N PHE A 302 8.40 0.72 -16.67
CA PHE A 302 8.45 0.76 -18.14
C PHE A 302 9.66 0.01 -18.69
N ASP A 303 9.46 -0.65 -19.84
CA ASP A 303 10.55 -1.10 -20.70
C ASP A 303 11.16 0.09 -21.50
N ASP A 304 12.20 -0.17 -22.27
CA ASP A 304 12.84 0.83 -23.15
C ASP A 304 12.02 1.17 -24.41
N THR A 305 10.85 0.57 -24.59
CA THR A 305 9.90 0.93 -25.64
C THR A 305 8.77 1.84 -25.14
N GLY A 306 8.74 2.10 -23.82
CA GLY A 306 7.73 2.94 -23.16
C GLY A 306 6.43 2.21 -22.85
N ARG A 307 6.46 0.88 -22.71
CA ARG A 307 5.30 0.07 -22.27
C ARG A 307 5.51 -0.39 -20.83
N VAL A 308 4.44 -0.46 -20.06
CA VAL A 308 4.48 -0.92 -18.69
C VAL A 308 4.58 -2.45 -18.66
N ILE A 309 5.66 -2.98 -18.08
CA ILE A 309 5.92 -4.41 -17.92
C ILE A 309 5.60 -4.94 -16.53
N ALA A 310 5.59 -4.05 -15.51
CA ALA A 310 5.34 -4.43 -14.13
C ALA A 310 4.84 -3.25 -13.28
N ILE A 311 4.40 -3.56 -12.08
CA ILE A 311 3.98 -2.63 -11.02
C ILE A 311 4.99 -2.74 -9.87
N TYR A 312 5.67 -1.65 -9.53
CA TYR A 312 6.55 -1.61 -8.36
C TYR A 312 5.76 -1.87 -7.09
N PHE A 313 6.24 -2.74 -6.18
CA PHE A 313 5.48 -3.01 -4.95
C PHE A 313 6.30 -3.01 -3.65
N ALA A 314 7.58 -3.33 -3.68
CA ALA A 314 8.37 -3.42 -2.46
C ALA A 314 9.86 -3.18 -2.68
N SER A 315 10.53 -2.76 -1.60
CA SER A 315 11.98 -2.88 -1.49
C SER A 315 12.31 -3.63 -0.20
N ARG A 316 13.20 -4.61 -0.27
CA ARG A 316 13.77 -5.31 0.88
C ARG A 316 15.20 -4.88 1.11
N ARG A 317 15.56 -4.67 2.34
CA ARG A 317 16.93 -4.44 2.76
C ARG A 317 17.44 -5.69 3.48
N LEU A 318 18.54 -6.25 2.97
CA LEU A 318 19.30 -7.31 3.61
C LEU A 318 20.69 -6.70 3.88
N ASP A 319 20.97 -6.41 5.13
CA ASP A 319 22.16 -5.68 5.57
C ASP A 319 22.36 -4.36 4.81
N THR A 320 23.37 -4.27 3.96
CA THR A 320 23.68 -3.11 3.12
C THR A 320 23.06 -3.19 1.73
N THR A 321 22.52 -4.35 1.34
CA THR A 321 21.97 -4.58 0.00
C THR A 321 20.46 -4.31 -0.01
N ARG A 322 20.02 -3.54 -0.99
CA ARG A 322 18.59 -3.28 -1.24
C ARG A 322 18.13 -4.00 -2.49
N VAL A 323 17.08 -4.78 -2.34
CA VAL A 323 16.42 -5.48 -3.45
C VAL A 323 15.07 -4.82 -3.71
N THR A 324 14.81 -4.47 -4.95
CA THR A 324 13.55 -3.88 -5.41
C THR A 324 12.75 -4.92 -6.18
N LEU A 325 11.45 -4.99 -5.88
CA LEU A 325 10.54 -6.01 -6.42
C LEU A 325 9.38 -5.37 -7.17
N ALA A 326 8.95 -6.01 -8.27
CA ALA A 326 7.80 -5.60 -9.05
C ALA A 326 6.91 -6.79 -9.44
N VAL A 327 5.60 -6.53 -9.44
CA VAL A 327 4.57 -7.48 -9.85
C VAL A 327 4.41 -7.40 -11.37
N PRO A 328 4.53 -8.50 -12.14
CA PRO A 328 4.31 -8.49 -13.58
C PRO A 328 2.96 -7.90 -13.99
N ILE A 329 2.94 -7.07 -15.02
CA ILE A 329 1.75 -6.33 -15.45
C ILE A 329 0.61 -7.26 -15.92
N ARG A 330 0.90 -8.51 -16.30
CA ARG A 330 -0.13 -9.50 -16.68
C ARG A 330 -1.19 -9.65 -15.60
N TYR A 331 -0.82 -9.61 -14.31
CA TYR A 331 -1.79 -9.71 -13.20
C TYR A 331 -2.70 -8.49 -13.09
N GLY A 332 -2.21 -7.30 -13.48
CA GLY A 332 -3.05 -6.11 -13.62
C GLY A 332 -4.02 -6.22 -14.80
N LYS A 333 -3.57 -6.78 -15.91
CA LYS A 333 -4.45 -7.02 -17.09
C LYS A 333 -5.51 -8.07 -16.80
N GLU A 334 -5.18 -9.15 -16.11
CA GLU A 334 -6.15 -10.15 -15.64
C GLU A 334 -7.24 -9.47 -14.79
N LEU A 335 -6.85 -8.62 -13.84
CA LEU A 335 -7.78 -7.89 -12.99
C LEU A 335 -8.69 -6.95 -13.81
N MET A 336 -8.14 -6.27 -14.82
CA MET A 336 -8.91 -5.41 -15.72
C MET A 336 -9.89 -6.20 -16.60
N SER A 337 -9.54 -7.40 -17.05
CA SER A 337 -10.40 -8.23 -17.90
C SER A 337 -11.70 -8.68 -17.22
N LEU A 338 -11.71 -8.70 -15.89
CA LEU A 338 -12.88 -9.03 -15.06
C LEU A 338 -13.89 -7.86 -14.96
N THR A 339 -13.58 -6.69 -15.54
CA THR A 339 -14.44 -5.48 -15.49
C THR A 339 -15.36 -5.29 -16.68
N LYS A 340 -15.53 -6.33 -17.53
CA LYS A 340 -16.46 -6.30 -18.67
C LYS A 340 -17.87 -6.67 -18.28
#